data_cfd33d5fbaf74c0d9be96c82bc25bb85
#
_entry.id   cfd33d5fbaf74c0d9be96c82bc25bb85
#
_cell.length_a   1.000
_cell.length_b   1.000
_cell.length_c   1.000
_cell.angle_alpha   90.00
_cell.angle_beta   90.00
_cell.angle_gamma   90.00
#
_symmetry.space_group_name_H-M   'P 1'
#
loop_
_entity.id
_entity.type
_entity.pdbx_description
1 polymer ?
#
loop_
_entity_poly.entity_id
_entity_poly.type
_entity_poly.pdbx_seq_one_letter_code
_entity_poly.pdbx_strand_id
1 'polypeptide(L)'
;MRLISWNVNGLRAVMKKGFEDVFWGLDADVFCLQETKLQAGQIELDLPGYEQFWCYAEKKGYSGTAVFTRVKPLGVSYNLGHEEHDSEGRVITLEYEDFYLVCVYTPNSQAVSYTHLRAHETT
;
A
#
# COMPACT_ATOMS: atom_id res chain seq x y z
N MET A 1 6.13 -17.21 -4.33
CA MET A 1 5.23 -16.20 -3.73
C MET A 1 4.95 -15.11 -4.75
N ARG A 2 3.69 -14.77 -4.92
CA ARG A 2 3.31 -13.71 -5.85
C ARG A 2 3.10 -12.40 -5.10
N LEU A 3 3.87 -11.40 -5.44
CA LEU A 3 3.81 -10.07 -4.86
C LEU A 3 3.32 -9.09 -5.91
N ILE A 4 2.29 -8.33 -5.59
CA ILE A 4 1.72 -7.32 -6.49
C ILE A 4 1.83 -5.95 -5.82
N SER A 5 2.16 -4.94 -6.59
CA SER A 5 2.18 -3.57 -6.12
C SER A 5 1.42 -2.68 -7.11
N TRP A 6 0.53 -1.85 -6.59
CA TRP A 6 -0.33 -1.02 -7.42
C TRP A 6 -0.54 0.36 -6.80
N ASN A 7 -0.13 1.39 -7.50
CA ASN A 7 -0.48 2.76 -7.12
C ASN A 7 -1.88 3.03 -7.66
N VAL A 8 -2.86 3.08 -6.77
CA VAL A 8 -4.27 3.16 -7.16
C VAL A 8 -4.77 4.57 -7.39
N ASN A 9 -3.98 5.58 -7.01
CA ASN A 9 -4.36 6.98 -7.17
C ASN A 9 -5.78 7.25 -6.65
N GLY A 10 -6.02 6.82 -5.43
CA GLY A 10 -7.32 6.92 -4.79
C GLY A 10 -8.09 5.61 -4.85
N LEU A 11 -8.12 4.87 -3.74
CA LEU A 11 -8.76 3.57 -3.69
C LEU A 11 -10.29 3.66 -3.88
N ARG A 12 -10.91 4.72 -3.37
CA ARG A 12 -12.36 4.87 -3.51
C ARG A 12 -12.80 4.89 -4.98
N ALA A 13 -12.02 5.56 -5.82
CA ALA A 13 -12.32 5.62 -7.26
C ALA A 13 -12.13 4.24 -7.91
N VAL A 14 -11.06 3.54 -7.54
CA VAL A 14 -10.76 2.22 -8.12
C VAL A 14 -11.76 1.18 -7.64
N MET A 15 -12.29 1.30 -6.42
CA MET A 15 -13.35 0.43 -5.93
C MET A 15 -14.57 0.46 -6.85
N LYS A 16 -14.91 1.63 -7.34
CA LYS A 16 -16.03 1.80 -8.26
C LYS A 16 -15.76 1.21 -9.65
N LYS A 17 -14.51 0.98 -9.96
CA LYS A 17 -14.08 0.46 -11.27
C LYS A 17 -13.71 -1.02 -11.22
N GLY A 18 -14.06 -1.71 -10.14
CA GLY A 18 -13.87 -3.15 -10.06
C GLY A 18 -12.57 -3.59 -9.37
N PHE A 19 -12.11 -2.86 -8.38
CA PHE A 19 -10.91 -3.23 -7.64
C PHE A 19 -10.95 -4.69 -7.16
N GLU A 20 -12.08 -5.12 -6.59
CA GLU A 20 -12.17 -6.46 -6.03
C GLU A 20 -12.00 -7.54 -7.08
N ASP A 21 -12.54 -7.33 -8.28
CA ASP A 21 -12.38 -8.28 -9.38
C ASP A 21 -10.91 -8.39 -9.78
N VAL A 22 -10.22 -7.26 -9.86
CA VAL A 22 -8.79 -7.23 -10.17
C VAL A 22 -7.99 -7.92 -9.07
N PHE A 23 -8.29 -7.59 -7.82
CA PHE A 23 -7.60 -8.15 -6.67
C PHE A 23 -7.68 -9.69 -6.69
N TRP A 24 -8.88 -10.23 -6.79
CA TRP A 24 -9.06 -11.68 -6.78
C TRP A 24 -8.50 -12.35 -8.03
N GLY A 25 -8.59 -11.67 -9.17
CA GLY A 25 -8.07 -12.21 -10.43
C GLY A 25 -6.55 -12.33 -10.45
N LEU A 26 -5.85 -11.47 -9.74
CA LEU A 26 -4.39 -11.52 -9.68
C LEU A 26 -3.85 -12.57 -8.72
N ASP A 27 -4.69 -13.07 -7.83
CA ASP A 27 -4.32 -14.16 -6.91
C ASP A 27 -2.96 -13.95 -6.22
N ALA A 28 -2.80 -12.79 -5.60
CA ALA A 28 -1.53 -12.44 -4.96
C ALA A 28 -1.42 -13.06 -3.57
N ASP A 29 -0.20 -13.41 -3.19
CA ASP A 29 0.11 -13.75 -1.80
C ASP A 29 0.18 -12.47 -0.95
N VAL A 30 0.79 -11.43 -1.51
CA VAL A 30 0.86 -10.12 -0.87
C VAL A 30 0.54 -9.06 -1.90
N PHE A 31 -0.39 -8.18 -1.57
CA PHE A 31 -0.85 -7.11 -2.45
C PHE A 31 -0.61 -5.77 -1.77
N CYS A 32 0.24 -4.95 -2.36
CA CYS A 32 0.60 -3.65 -1.84
C CYS A 32 -0.08 -2.53 -2.61
N LEU A 33 -0.64 -1.57 -1.89
CA LEU A 33 -1.25 -0.39 -2.49
C LEU A 33 -0.51 0.87 -2.06
N GLN A 34 -0.33 1.78 -2.99
CA GLN A 34 0.17 3.11 -2.71
C GLN A 34 -0.88 4.13 -3.14
N GLU A 35 -0.85 5.27 -2.47
CA GLU A 35 -1.72 6.40 -2.77
C GLU A 35 -3.20 6.05 -2.67
N THR A 36 -3.55 5.43 -1.52
CA THR A 36 -4.95 5.07 -1.25
C THR A 36 -5.83 6.29 -1.06
N LYS A 37 -5.26 7.40 -0.57
CA LYS A 37 -5.96 8.67 -0.29
C LYS A 37 -7.11 8.53 0.69
N LEU A 38 -6.97 7.63 1.65
CA LEU A 38 -8.00 7.32 2.64
C LEU A 38 -7.61 7.75 4.04
N GLN A 39 -8.63 7.98 4.86
CA GLN A 39 -8.52 7.98 6.31
C GLN A 39 -9.26 6.77 6.87
N ALA A 40 -8.99 6.47 8.13
CA ALA A 40 -9.61 5.33 8.79
C ALA A 40 -11.14 5.40 8.71
N GLY A 41 -11.76 4.28 8.42
CA GLY A 41 -13.20 4.16 8.41
C GLY A 41 -13.90 4.61 7.13
N GLN A 42 -13.17 5.08 6.14
CA GLN A 42 -13.79 5.53 4.89
C GLN A 42 -14.17 4.40 3.94
N ILE A 43 -13.52 3.26 4.07
CA ILE A 43 -13.79 2.07 3.27
C ILE A 43 -13.74 0.85 4.17
N GLU A 44 -14.61 -0.12 3.91
CA GLU A 44 -14.51 -1.45 4.47
C GLU A 44 -14.29 -2.42 3.32
N LEU A 45 -13.22 -3.20 3.41
CA LEU A 45 -12.92 -4.25 2.46
C LEU A 45 -13.05 -5.60 3.14
N ASP A 46 -13.82 -6.48 2.52
CA ASP A 46 -13.93 -7.86 2.97
C ASP A 46 -13.11 -8.74 2.04
N LEU A 47 -11.93 -9.13 2.51
CA LEU A 47 -10.99 -9.95 1.75
C LEU A 47 -10.71 -11.24 2.52
N PRO A 48 -11.62 -12.22 2.46
CA PRO A 48 -11.45 -13.48 3.19
C PRO A 48 -10.11 -14.14 2.91
N GLY A 49 -9.42 -14.55 3.96
CA GLY A 49 -8.12 -15.18 3.85
C GLY A 49 -6.95 -14.23 3.86
N TYR A 50 -7.19 -12.93 3.85
CA TYR A 50 -6.14 -11.91 3.88
C TYR A 50 -6.18 -11.10 5.16
N GLU A 51 -5.01 -10.82 5.72
CA GLU A 51 -4.87 -9.79 6.74
C GLU A 51 -4.63 -8.46 6.04
N GLN A 52 -5.17 -7.40 6.62
CA GLN A 52 -5.08 -6.05 6.05
C GLN A 52 -4.30 -5.15 6.98
N PHE A 53 -3.34 -4.43 6.43
CA PHE A 53 -2.55 -3.44 7.16
C PHE A 53 -2.64 -2.13 6.43
N TRP A 54 -3.05 -1.07 7.14
CA TRP A 54 -3.30 0.24 6.56
C TRP A 54 -2.45 1.29 7.24
N CYS A 55 -1.90 2.20 6.46
CA CYS A 55 -1.17 3.34 6.96
C CYS A 55 -1.75 4.60 6.32
N TYR A 56 -2.36 5.45 7.12
CA TYR A 56 -3.07 6.63 6.65
C TYR A 56 -2.26 7.89 6.88
N ALA A 57 -2.34 8.85 5.95
CA ALA A 57 -1.82 10.17 6.18
C ALA A 57 -2.78 10.95 7.06
N GLU A 58 -2.25 11.89 7.82
CA GLU A 58 -3.09 12.80 8.61
C GLU A 58 -3.86 13.75 7.69
N LYS A 59 -3.24 14.15 6.59
CA LYS A 59 -3.86 15.04 5.62
C LYS A 59 -4.88 14.28 4.79
N LYS A 60 -6.10 14.80 4.70
CA LYS A 60 -7.17 14.16 3.93
C LYS A 60 -6.85 14.10 2.43
N GLY A 61 -7.24 13.00 1.80
CA GLY A 61 -7.10 12.83 0.37
C GLY A 61 -5.66 12.78 -0.13
N TYR A 62 -4.73 12.40 0.74
CA TYR A 62 -3.30 12.45 0.45
C TYR A 62 -2.62 11.13 0.83
N SER A 63 -1.67 10.67 -0.02
CA SER A 63 -0.82 9.53 0.30
C SER A 63 -1.60 8.28 0.70
N GLY A 64 -1.11 7.55 1.72
CA GLY A 64 -1.75 6.34 2.21
C GLY A 64 -1.22 5.09 1.53
N THR A 65 -0.89 4.09 2.35
CA THR A 65 -0.46 2.79 1.85
C THR A 65 -1.27 1.70 2.51
N ALA A 66 -1.35 0.55 1.87
CA ALA A 66 -2.00 -0.62 2.43
C ALA A 66 -1.31 -1.87 1.94
N VAL A 67 -1.32 -2.90 2.77
CA VAL A 67 -0.82 -4.22 2.40
C VAL A 67 -1.86 -5.26 2.80
N PHE A 68 -2.21 -6.11 1.86
CA PHE A 68 -3.12 -7.23 2.08
C PHE A 68 -2.31 -8.51 1.87
N THR A 69 -2.26 -9.38 2.85
CA THR A 69 -1.44 -10.59 2.78
C THR A 69 -2.19 -11.80 3.29
N ARG A 70 -2.09 -12.90 2.56
CA ARG A 70 -2.60 -14.20 3.02
C ARG A 70 -1.53 -15.03 3.71
N VAL A 71 -0.27 -14.56 3.71
CA VAL A 71 0.83 -15.17 4.44
C VAL A 71 1.06 -14.37 5.71
N LYS A 72 0.91 -15.01 6.87
CA LYS A 72 1.02 -14.28 8.14
C LYS A 72 2.43 -13.78 8.36
N PRO A 73 2.63 -12.47 8.54
CA PRO A 73 3.96 -11.95 8.83
C PRO A 73 4.37 -12.21 10.28
N LEU A 74 5.67 -12.24 10.52
CA LEU A 74 6.21 -12.34 11.87
C LEU A 74 6.07 -11.03 12.63
N GLY A 75 6.06 -9.92 11.92
CA GLY A 75 5.91 -8.61 12.52
C GLY A 75 5.51 -7.60 11.48
N VAL A 76 4.94 -6.50 11.95
CA VAL A 76 4.51 -5.39 11.11
C VAL A 76 5.00 -4.11 11.74
N SER A 77 5.57 -3.22 10.95
CA SER A 77 5.89 -1.88 11.41
C SER A 77 5.41 -0.86 10.41
N TYR A 78 5.13 0.31 10.92
CA TYR A 78 4.65 1.44 10.13
C TYR A 78 5.66 2.54 10.27
N ASN A 79 5.87 3.28 9.18
CA ASN A 79 6.75 4.45 9.23
C ASN A 79 8.24 4.10 9.30
N LEU A 80 9.07 5.13 9.24
CA LEU A 80 10.53 4.99 9.23
C LEU A 80 11.18 5.39 10.55
N GLY A 81 10.38 5.77 11.56
CA GLY A 81 10.90 6.28 12.81
C GLY A 81 11.33 7.74 12.77
N HIS A 82 10.96 8.47 11.72
CA HIS A 82 11.23 9.89 11.56
C HIS A 82 9.93 10.67 11.67
N GLU A 83 9.75 11.43 12.73
CA GLU A 83 8.51 12.17 12.98
C GLU A 83 8.02 12.99 11.80
N GLU A 84 8.93 13.62 11.10
CA GLU A 84 8.56 14.48 9.97
C GLU A 84 7.91 13.72 8.80
N HIS A 85 8.09 12.41 8.74
CA HIS A 85 7.54 11.57 7.68
C HIS A 85 6.47 10.60 8.16
N ASP A 86 6.38 10.38 9.47
CA ASP A 86 5.52 9.34 10.02
C ASP A 86 4.03 9.65 9.90
N SER A 87 3.67 10.92 9.79
CA SER A 87 2.27 11.34 9.65
C SER A 87 1.76 11.27 8.22
N GLU A 88 2.58 10.84 7.27
CA GLU A 88 2.23 10.92 5.86
C GLU A 88 1.70 9.63 5.25
N GLY A 89 1.61 8.54 6.04
CA GLY A 89 1.02 7.29 5.58
C GLY A 89 1.77 6.65 4.42
N ARG A 90 3.11 6.63 4.47
CA ARG A 90 3.92 6.22 3.33
C ARG A 90 4.52 4.83 3.40
N VAL A 91 4.71 4.27 4.60
CA VAL A 91 5.53 3.06 4.75
C VAL A 91 4.86 2.03 5.62
N ILE A 92 4.79 0.80 5.11
CA ILE A 92 4.40 -0.38 5.88
C ILE A 92 5.48 -1.42 5.63
N THR A 93 6.04 -1.99 6.68
CA THR A 93 7.02 -3.06 6.57
C THR A 93 6.47 -4.33 7.19
N LEU A 94 6.48 -5.42 6.44
CA LEU A 94 6.14 -6.75 6.93
C LEU A 94 7.41 -7.56 7.07
N GLU A 95 7.59 -8.18 8.21
CA GLU A 95 8.70 -9.09 8.44
C GLU A 95 8.26 -10.51 8.18
N TYR A 96 8.97 -11.20 7.28
CA TYR A 96 8.81 -12.63 7.05
C TYR A 96 10.09 -13.35 7.43
N GLU A 97 10.04 -14.65 7.46
CA GLU A 97 11.17 -15.46 7.91
C GLU A 97 12.47 -15.19 7.13
N ASP A 98 12.35 -15.08 5.82
CA ASP A 98 13.52 -14.95 4.94
C ASP A 98 13.71 -13.57 4.32
N PHE A 99 12.77 -12.64 4.55
CA PHE A 99 12.85 -11.30 3.93
C PHE A 99 11.94 -10.33 4.63
N TYR A 100 12.18 -9.05 4.36
CA TYR A 100 11.26 -7.96 4.71
C TYR A 100 10.59 -7.46 3.44
N LEU A 101 9.28 -7.25 3.52
CA LEU A 101 8.55 -6.59 2.44
C LEU A 101 8.26 -5.16 2.88
N VAL A 102 8.68 -4.20 2.07
CA VAL A 102 8.46 -2.78 2.39
C VAL A 102 7.57 -2.17 1.32
N CYS A 103 6.39 -1.72 1.73
CA CYS A 103 5.46 -1.01 0.86
C CYS A 103 5.67 0.48 1.10
N VAL A 104 6.14 1.18 0.09
CA VAL A 104 6.51 2.59 0.19
C VAL A 104 5.80 3.39 -0.89
N TYR A 105 5.25 4.53 -0.49
CA TYR A 105 4.79 5.54 -1.42
C TYR A 105 5.68 6.78 -1.33
N THR A 106 6.24 7.19 -2.45
CA THR A 106 7.02 8.42 -2.54
C THR A 106 6.26 9.40 -3.41
N PRO A 107 5.84 10.55 -2.88
CA PRO A 107 5.10 11.50 -3.69
C PRO A 107 5.96 12.04 -4.83
N ASN A 108 5.32 12.29 -5.96
CA ASN A 108 5.97 12.87 -7.11
C ASN A 108 6.04 14.38 -6.91
N SER A 109 7.21 14.87 -6.49
CA SER A 109 7.38 16.28 -6.18
C SER A 109 7.71 17.14 -7.41
N GLN A 110 8.36 16.56 -8.41
CA GLN A 110 8.81 17.27 -9.58
C GLN A 110 8.76 16.39 -10.81
N ALA A 111 8.56 17.01 -11.97
CA ALA A 111 8.52 16.27 -13.22
C ALA A 111 9.84 15.55 -13.51
N VAL A 112 10.95 16.13 -13.09
CA VAL A 112 12.27 15.53 -13.31
C VAL A 112 12.44 14.24 -12.55
N SER A 113 11.96 14.18 -11.31
CA SER A 113 12.09 12.98 -10.49
C SER A 113 11.07 11.91 -10.86
N TYR A 114 10.03 12.29 -11.54
CA TYR A 114 8.94 11.40 -11.92
C TYR A 114 9.43 10.17 -12.70
N THR A 115 10.28 10.39 -13.69
CA THR A 115 10.78 9.30 -14.52
C THR A 115 11.59 8.30 -13.70
N HIS A 116 12.37 8.78 -12.76
CA HIS A 116 13.15 7.92 -11.88
C HIS A 116 12.28 7.03 -11.02
N LEU A 117 11.28 7.63 -10.41
CA LEU A 117 10.40 6.89 -9.50
C LEU A 117 9.66 5.76 -10.18
N ARG A 118 9.24 5.99 -11.41
CA ARG A 118 8.51 4.98 -12.15
C ARG A 118 9.37 3.79 -12.56
N ALA A 119 10.66 3.96 -12.66
CA ALA A 119 11.56 2.88 -13.04
C ALA A 119 11.64 1.76 -11.99
N HIS A 120 11.19 2.02 -10.78
CA HIS A 120 11.25 1.07 -9.68
C HIS A 120 9.94 0.39 -9.35
N GLU A 121 8.93 0.58 -10.16
CA GLU A 121 7.66 -0.10 -9.97
C GLU A 121 7.76 -1.51 -10.49
N THR A 122 7.91 -2.44 -9.58
CA THR A 122 7.99 -3.85 -9.91
C THR A 122 7.15 -4.64 -8.94
N THR A 123 6.80 -5.80 -9.37
CA THR A 123 6.07 -6.73 -8.54
C THR A 123 6.99 -7.55 -7.66
#